data_7babe4446f3af8cbe29ce2bfe3b40236
#
_entry.id   7babe4446f3af8cbe29ce2bfe3b40236
#
_cell.length_a   1.000
_cell.length_b   1.000
_cell.length_c   1.000
_cell.angle_alpha   90.00
_cell.angle_beta   90.00
_cell.angle_gamma   90.00
#
_symmetry.space_group_name_H-M   'P 1'
#
loop_
_entity.id
_entity.type
_entity.pdbx_description
1 polymer ?
#
loop_
_entity_poly.entity_id
_entity_poly.type
_entity_poly.pdbx_seq_one_letter_code
_entity_poly.pdbx_strand_id
1 'polypeptide(L)'
;ITVDNGIASVDGVAAANAAGMRVWVTDHHLPGNELPAAECIINPNQPGCTFPSKNLAGVGVMFYLTLALRAELRKRGAFDGRSEPNLGSLLDLVALGTVADVVKLDDNNRRLVAQGLERIRAGKTWPGVAALLRIAGRDPRRASTYDLGFVLGPRLNAAGRIDDMSRGINCLLSDDPGAAARM
;
A
#
# COMPACT_ATOMS: atom_id res chain seq x y z
N ILE A 1 1.56 -5.21 -13.79
CA ILE A 1 1.07 -5.52 -12.43
C ILE A 1 -0.04 -4.53 -12.12
N THR A 2 -1.21 -5.00 -11.69
CA THR A 2 -2.24 -4.17 -11.09
C THR A 2 -2.03 -4.08 -9.58
N VAL A 3 -2.44 -2.98 -8.96
CA VAL A 3 -2.38 -2.79 -7.52
C VAL A 3 -3.74 -2.28 -7.05
N ASP A 4 -4.32 -2.95 -6.07
CA ASP A 4 -5.61 -2.59 -5.47
C ASP A 4 -6.80 -2.69 -6.45
N ASN A 5 -6.66 -3.48 -7.50
CA ASN A 5 -7.71 -3.80 -8.46
C ASN A 5 -7.32 -5.00 -9.32
N GLY A 6 -8.24 -5.44 -10.17
CA GLY A 6 -7.99 -6.42 -11.21
C GLY A 6 -8.67 -7.76 -11.01
N ILE A 7 -9.07 -8.12 -9.78
CA ILE A 7 -9.71 -9.43 -9.51
C ILE A 7 -11.04 -9.61 -10.28
N ALA A 8 -11.73 -8.53 -10.57
CA ALA A 8 -12.98 -8.54 -11.35
C ALA A 8 -12.79 -8.03 -12.80
N SER A 9 -11.56 -7.71 -13.21
CA SER A 9 -11.27 -7.12 -14.53
C SER A 9 -11.05 -8.19 -15.60
N VAL A 10 -12.01 -9.09 -15.79
CA VAL A 10 -11.89 -10.23 -16.74
C VAL A 10 -11.58 -9.74 -18.15
N ASP A 11 -12.40 -8.82 -18.70
CA ASP A 11 -12.22 -8.27 -20.04
C ASP A 11 -10.92 -7.48 -20.20
N GLY A 12 -10.56 -6.69 -19.17
CA GLY A 12 -9.33 -5.90 -19.18
C GLY A 12 -8.08 -6.78 -19.22
N VAL A 13 -8.07 -7.87 -18.46
CA VAL A 13 -6.97 -8.83 -18.48
C VAL A 13 -6.95 -9.59 -19.81
N ALA A 14 -8.10 -9.96 -20.36
CA ALA A 14 -8.19 -10.60 -21.67
C ALA A 14 -7.64 -9.69 -22.78
N ALA A 15 -7.99 -8.41 -22.77
CA ALA A 15 -7.47 -7.43 -23.73
C ALA A 15 -5.95 -7.25 -23.61
N ALA A 16 -5.44 -7.19 -22.37
CA ALA A 16 -4.00 -7.09 -22.12
C ALA A 16 -3.25 -8.33 -22.63
N ASN A 17 -3.78 -9.54 -22.38
CA ASN A 17 -3.22 -10.80 -22.88
C ASN A 17 -3.21 -10.83 -24.42
N ALA A 18 -4.32 -10.38 -25.05
CA ALA A 18 -4.40 -10.29 -26.51
C ALA A 18 -3.36 -9.32 -27.11
N ALA A 19 -2.96 -8.29 -26.33
CA ALA A 19 -1.88 -7.37 -26.68
C ALA A 19 -0.48 -7.91 -26.35
N GLY A 20 -0.34 -9.19 -25.96
CA GLY A 20 0.94 -9.83 -25.63
C GLY A 20 1.50 -9.44 -24.24
N MET A 21 0.72 -8.81 -23.38
CA MET A 21 1.14 -8.46 -22.02
C MET A 21 0.90 -9.63 -21.05
N ARG A 22 1.82 -9.82 -20.12
CA ARG A 22 1.65 -10.74 -18.99
C ARG A 22 1.08 -9.95 -17.81
N VAL A 23 -0.08 -10.36 -17.30
CA VAL A 23 -0.78 -9.64 -16.24
C VAL A 23 -0.59 -10.33 -14.89
N TRP A 24 -0.15 -9.58 -13.90
CA TRP A 24 -0.14 -9.99 -12.50
C TRP A 24 -1.12 -9.11 -11.74
N VAL A 25 -2.09 -9.73 -11.10
CA VAL A 25 -3.11 -9.05 -10.29
C VAL A 25 -2.71 -9.08 -8.83
N THR A 26 -2.61 -7.90 -8.21
CA THR A 26 -2.54 -7.78 -6.74
C THR A 26 -3.75 -6.98 -6.28
N ASP A 27 -4.60 -7.61 -5.48
CA ASP A 27 -5.89 -7.06 -5.12
C ASP A 27 -6.36 -7.61 -3.76
N HIS A 28 -7.38 -7.02 -3.18
CA HIS A 28 -8.01 -7.48 -1.95
C HIS A 28 -9.54 -7.54 -2.02
N HIS A 29 -10.11 -7.04 -3.12
CA HIS A 29 -11.55 -7.07 -3.35
C HIS A 29 -12.07 -8.51 -3.48
N LEU A 30 -13.37 -8.68 -3.31
CA LEU A 30 -14.02 -9.97 -3.52
C LEU A 30 -14.02 -10.32 -5.02
N PRO A 31 -13.69 -11.55 -5.38
CA PRO A 31 -13.76 -11.98 -6.76
C PRO A 31 -15.21 -12.02 -7.26
N GLY A 32 -15.40 -11.85 -8.56
CA GLY A 32 -16.66 -12.14 -9.24
C GLY A 32 -16.90 -13.63 -9.39
N ASN A 33 -17.89 -13.98 -10.24
CA ASN A 33 -18.20 -15.38 -10.56
C ASN A 33 -17.09 -16.06 -11.37
N GLU A 34 -16.28 -15.27 -12.08
CA GLU A 34 -15.15 -15.71 -12.88
C GLU A 34 -13.90 -14.92 -12.49
N LEU A 35 -12.77 -15.61 -12.48
CA LEU A 35 -11.47 -14.99 -12.27
C LEU A 35 -10.85 -14.57 -13.61
N PRO A 36 -10.13 -13.43 -13.66
CA PRO A 36 -9.42 -13.03 -14.86
C PRO A 36 -8.31 -14.04 -15.19
N ALA A 37 -8.06 -14.26 -16.48
CA ALA A 37 -6.99 -15.13 -16.98
C ALA A 37 -5.61 -14.47 -16.82
N ALA A 38 -5.31 -13.96 -15.62
CA ALA A 38 -4.02 -13.40 -15.28
C ALA A 38 -2.98 -14.51 -15.07
N GLU A 39 -1.71 -14.20 -15.34
CA GLU A 39 -0.62 -15.14 -15.09
C GLU A 39 -0.44 -15.48 -13.62
N CYS A 40 -0.70 -14.49 -12.76
CA CYS A 40 -0.66 -14.64 -11.32
C CYS A 40 -1.71 -13.73 -10.66
N ILE A 41 -2.42 -14.27 -9.66
CA ILE A 41 -3.36 -13.52 -8.83
C ILE A 41 -2.92 -13.63 -7.38
N ILE A 42 -2.64 -12.49 -6.76
CA ILE A 42 -2.30 -12.37 -5.35
C ILE A 42 -3.44 -11.60 -4.67
N ASN A 43 -4.36 -12.36 -4.09
CA ASN A 43 -5.54 -11.80 -3.42
C ASN A 43 -5.94 -12.73 -2.27
N PRO A 44 -6.03 -12.24 -1.01
CA PRO A 44 -6.41 -13.08 0.12
C PRO A 44 -7.85 -13.63 0.00
N ASN A 45 -8.70 -12.97 -0.79
CA ASN A 45 -10.10 -13.34 -0.98
C ASN A 45 -10.37 -14.24 -2.18
N GLN A 46 -9.34 -14.59 -2.98
CA GLN A 46 -9.53 -15.54 -4.06
C GLN A 46 -9.87 -16.94 -3.55
N PRO A 47 -10.64 -17.75 -4.30
CA PRO A 47 -10.97 -19.11 -3.92
C PRO A 47 -9.72 -19.94 -3.60
N GLY A 48 -9.78 -20.71 -2.52
CA GLY A 48 -8.67 -21.58 -2.10
C GLY A 48 -7.51 -20.89 -1.39
N CYS A 49 -7.49 -19.57 -1.27
CA CYS A 49 -6.43 -18.86 -0.55
C CYS A 49 -6.55 -19.14 0.96
N THR A 50 -5.45 -19.57 1.57
CA THR A 50 -5.36 -19.88 3.01
C THR A 50 -4.78 -18.75 3.85
N PHE A 51 -4.50 -17.58 3.27
CA PHE A 51 -3.99 -16.44 4.03
C PHE A 51 -4.99 -16.04 5.13
N PRO A 52 -4.56 -15.93 6.39
CA PRO A 52 -5.47 -15.83 7.52
C PRO A 52 -6.26 -14.53 7.59
N SER A 53 -5.67 -13.40 7.17
CA SER A 53 -6.35 -12.11 7.16
C SER A 53 -7.05 -11.89 5.80
N LYS A 54 -8.38 -11.94 5.81
CA LYS A 54 -9.22 -11.65 4.63
C LYS A 54 -9.55 -10.16 4.50
N ASN A 55 -9.09 -9.36 5.44
CA ASN A 55 -9.40 -7.93 5.51
C ASN A 55 -8.19 -7.04 5.16
N LEU A 56 -7.16 -7.58 4.49
CA LEU A 56 -6.05 -6.73 4.03
C LEU A 56 -6.56 -5.66 3.07
N ALA A 57 -6.04 -4.45 3.19
CA ALA A 57 -6.11 -3.44 2.14
C ALA A 57 -5.13 -3.77 1.00
N GLY A 58 -5.29 -3.18 -0.18
CA GLY A 58 -4.39 -3.39 -1.31
C GLY A 58 -2.92 -3.12 -0.96
N VAL A 59 -2.65 -2.05 -0.19
CA VAL A 59 -1.30 -1.74 0.32
C VAL A 59 -0.74 -2.85 1.23
N GLY A 60 -1.60 -3.51 2.00
CA GLY A 60 -1.22 -4.65 2.85
C GLY A 60 -0.84 -5.86 2.00
N VAL A 61 -1.58 -6.15 0.93
CA VAL A 61 -1.24 -7.21 -0.03
C VAL A 61 0.13 -6.95 -0.64
N MET A 62 0.39 -5.72 -1.10
CA MET A 62 1.70 -5.33 -1.63
C MET A 62 2.82 -5.44 -0.61
N PHE A 63 2.55 -5.11 0.64
CA PHE A 63 3.55 -5.24 1.71
C PHE A 63 3.95 -6.71 1.92
N TYR A 64 2.99 -7.63 1.97
CA TYR A 64 3.27 -9.06 2.09
C TYR A 64 3.97 -9.62 0.85
N LEU A 65 3.59 -9.17 -0.34
CA LEU A 65 4.29 -9.53 -1.58
C LEU A 65 5.76 -9.09 -1.54
N THR A 66 6.03 -7.84 -1.11
CA THR A 66 7.42 -7.35 -1.01
C THR A 66 8.22 -8.07 0.06
N LEU A 67 7.60 -8.50 1.17
CA LEU A 67 8.24 -9.36 2.17
C LEU A 67 8.65 -10.72 1.57
N ALA A 68 7.75 -11.35 0.82
CA ALA A 68 8.01 -12.62 0.14
C ALA A 68 9.09 -12.47 -0.94
N LEU A 69 9.01 -11.42 -1.74
CA LEU A 69 10.02 -11.09 -2.77
C LEU A 69 11.41 -10.89 -2.15
N ARG A 70 11.50 -10.10 -1.07
CA ARG A 70 12.76 -9.91 -0.36
C ARG A 70 13.32 -11.23 0.16
N ALA A 71 12.48 -12.09 0.73
CA ALA A 71 12.90 -13.40 1.22
C ALA A 71 13.43 -14.28 0.09
N GLU A 72 12.78 -14.29 -1.07
CA GLU A 72 13.23 -15.04 -2.24
C GLU A 72 14.53 -14.50 -2.83
N LEU A 73 14.65 -13.17 -2.96
CA LEU A 73 15.87 -12.51 -3.42
C LEU A 73 17.07 -12.82 -2.49
N ARG A 74 16.83 -12.87 -1.16
CA ARG A 74 17.86 -13.28 -0.18
C ARG A 74 18.33 -14.70 -0.46
N LYS A 75 17.42 -15.65 -0.69
CA LYS A 75 17.78 -17.03 -1.02
C LYS A 75 18.62 -17.14 -2.31
N ARG A 76 18.40 -16.23 -3.24
CA ARG A 76 19.16 -16.18 -4.51
C ARG A 76 20.46 -15.40 -4.43
N GLY A 77 20.90 -14.96 -3.24
CA GLY A 77 22.13 -14.19 -3.06
C GLY A 77 22.08 -12.76 -3.60
N ALA A 78 20.89 -12.22 -3.89
CA ALA A 78 20.76 -10.88 -4.50
C ALA A 78 21.28 -9.76 -3.60
N PHE A 79 21.44 -10.02 -2.31
CA PHE A 79 21.93 -9.05 -1.33
C PHE A 79 23.39 -9.35 -0.88
N ASP A 80 24.06 -10.31 -1.49
CA ASP A 80 25.45 -10.62 -1.15
C ASP A 80 26.35 -9.39 -1.41
N GLY A 81 27.00 -8.90 -0.37
CA GLY A 81 27.81 -7.67 -0.41
C GLY A 81 27.02 -6.36 -0.50
N ARG A 82 25.68 -6.38 -0.31
CA ARG A 82 24.79 -5.20 -0.31
C ARG A 82 23.90 -5.17 0.92
N SER A 83 23.46 -3.96 1.32
CA SER A 83 22.47 -3.84 2.38
C SER A 83 21.10 -4.30 1.88
N GLU A 84 20.44 -5.15 2.68
CA GLU A 84 19.09 -5.59 2.42
C GLU A 84 18.06 -4.47 2.73
N PRO A 85 17.03 -4.27 1.87
CA PRO A 85 16.02 -3.25 2.12
C PRO A 85 15.26 -3.47 3.44
N ASN A 86 15.19 -2.43 4.26
CA ASN A 86 14.37 -2.45 5.47
C ASN A 86 12.90 -2.17 5.15
N LEU A 87 12.11 -3.20 4.88
CA LEU A 87 10.68 -3.05 4.57
C LEU A 87 9.86 -2.49 5.74
N GLY A 88 10.37 -2.57 6.97
CA GLY A 88 9.75 -1.89 8.11
C GLY A 88 9.64 -0.38 7.93
N SER A 89 10.48 0.23 7.07
CA SER A 89 10.38 1.66 6.74
C SER A 89 9.10 2.03 5.98
N LEU A 90 8.37 1.08 5.43
CA LEU A 90 7.13 1.29 4.68
C LEU A 90 5.87 1.19 5.55
N LEU A 91 6.00 0.80 6.83
CA LEU A 91 4.84 0.51 7.69
C LEU A 91 3.96 1.73 7.98
N ASP A 92 4.48 2.94 7.93
CA ASP A 92 3.69 4.16 8.03
C ASP A 92 2.78 4.37 6.81
N LEU A 93 3.27 4.09 5.60
CA LEU A 93 2.46 4.08 4.37
C LEU A 93 1.44 2.94 4.38
N VAL A 94 1.83 1.76 4.87
CA VAL A 94 0.92 0.62 5.04
C VAL A 94 -0.20 0.96 6.03
N ALA A 95 0.12 1.62 7.14
CA ALA A 95 -0.88 2.07 8.11
C ALA A 95 -1.82 3.10 7.49
N LEU A 96 -1.27 4.09 6.76
CA LEU A 96 -2.07 5.11 6.09
C LEU A 96 -3.06 4.47 5.11
N GLY A 97 -2.59 3.63 4.18
CA GLY A 97 -3.46 2.99 3.19
C GLY A 97 -4.48 2.05 3.84
N THR A 98 -4.07 1.24 4.83
CA THR A 98 -4.99 0.32 5.53
C THR A 98 -6.14 1.06 6.21
N VAL A 99 -5.87 2.20 6.86
CA VAL A 99 -6.90 2.97 7.55
C VAL A 99 -7.73 3.79 6.57
N ALA A 100 -7.12 4.36 5.52
CA ALA A 100 -7.81 5.15 4.51
C ALA A 100 -8.77 4.32 3.65
N ASP A 101 -8.45 3.03 3.44
CA ASP A 101 -9.28 2.06 2.71
C ASP A 101 -10.49 1.55 3.52
N VAL A 102 -10.56 1.91 4.80
CA VAL A 102 -11.68 1.57 5.70
C VAL A 102 -11.90 0.07 5.88
N VAL A 103 -10.90 -0.75 5.67
CA VAL A 103 -10.98 -2.20 5.90
C VAL A 103 -11.12 -2.52 7.39
N LYS A 104 -11.69 -3.69 7.69
CA LYS A 104 -11.79 -4.17 9.07
C LYS A 104 -10.39 -4.32 9.68
N LEU A 105 -10.17 -3.70 10.83
CA LEU A 105 -8.95 -3.84 11.61
C LEU A 105 -9.00 -5.16 12.40
N ASP A 106 -8.79 -6.28 11.74
CA ASP A 106 -8.53 -7.56 12.38
C ASP A 106 -7.15 -7.57 13.09
N ASP A 107 -6.78 -8.67 13.71
CA ASP A 107 -5.53 -8.76 14.48
C ASP A 107 -4.30 -8.41 13.63
N ASN A 108 -4.27 -8.89 12.37
CA ASN A 108 -3.18 -8.60 11.44
C ASN A 108 -3.09 -7.12 11.09
N ASN A 109 -4.21 -6.52 10.66
CA ASN A 109 -4.27 -5.11 10.29
C ASN A 109 -3.97 -4.19 11.50
N ARG A 110 -4.42 -4.58 12.71
CA ARG A 110 -4.10 -3.84 13.94
C ARG A 110 -2.59 -3.79 14.19
N ARG A 111 -1.89 -4.89 13.97
CA ARG A 111 -0.42 -4.95 14.13
C ARG A 111 0.28 -4.06 13.12
N LEU A 112 -0.11 -4.12 11.84
CA LEU A 112 0.45 -3.27 10.80
C LEU A 112 0.23 -1.78 11.11
N VAL A 113 -1.01 -1.41 11.47
CA VAL A 113 -1.38 -0.03 11.78
C VAL A 113 -0.68 0.47 13.05
N ALA A 114 -0.58 -0.36 14.10
CA ALA A 114 0.11 0.02 15.33
C ALA A 114 1.59 0.32 15.06
N GLN A 115 2.29 -0.54 14.33
CA GLN A 115 3.69 -0.35 13.97
C GLN A 115 3.90 0.89 13.09
N GLY A 116 3.00 1.15 12.15
CA GLY A 116 3.06 2.37 11.34
C GLY A 116 2.86 3.64 12.17
N LEU A 117 1.89 3.66 13.09
CA LEU A 117 1.66 4.78 14.00
C LEU A 117 2.85 5.01 14.95
N GLU A 118 3.46 3.95 15.46
CA GLU A 118 4.68 4.06 16.29
C GLU A 118 5.81 4.73 15.51
N ARG A 119 6.01 4.38 14.25
CA ARG A 119 7.01 5.01 13.37
C ARG A 119 6.73 6.49 13.16
N ILE A 120 5.47 6.84 12.86
CA ILE A 120 5.05 8.24 12.67
C ILE A 120 5.36 9.04 13.93
N ARG A 121 4.94 8.54 15.10
CA ARG A 121 5.14 9.19 16.40
C ARG A 121 6.60 9.32 16.80
N ALA A 122 7.44 8.36 16.41
CA ALA A 122 8.87 8.37 16.63
C ALA A 122 9.66 9.26 15.64
N GLY A 123 8.97 9.95 14.72
CA GLY A 123 9.62 10.78 13.69
C GLY A 123 10.39 9.98 12.62
N LYS A 124 10.12 8.67 12.52
CA LYS A 124 10.73 7.77 11.52
C LYS A 124 9.83 7.56 10.32
N THR A 125 8.94 8.48 10.05
CA THR A 125 7.98 8.44 8.96
C THR A 125 8.55 9.07 7.68
N TRP A 126 7.97 8.70 6.55
CA TRP A 126 8.28 9.35 5.29
C TRP A 126 7.94 10.84 5.36
N PRO A 127 8.78 11.70 4.75
CA PRO A 127 8.61 13.17 4.79
C PRO A 127 7.23 13.62 4.33
N GLY A 128 6.66 12.99 3.30
CA GLY A 128 5.33 13.30 2.79
C GLY A 128 4.21 13.08 3.82
N VAL A 129 4.25 11.98 4.55
CA VAL A 129 3.29 11.70 5.64
C VAL A 129 3.40 12.77 6.73
N ALA A 130 4.64 13.11 7.12
CA ALA A 130 4.88 14.16 8.12
C ALA A 130 4.41 15.54 7.64
N ALA A 131 4.65 15.88 6.37
CA ALA A 131 4.22 17.14 5.77
C ALA A 131 2.69 17.25 5.74
N LEU A 132 2.00 16.21 5.28
CA LEU A 132 0.53 16.17 5.25
C LEU A 132 -0.08 16.35 6.65
N LEU A 133 0.47 15.71 7.67
CA LEU A 133 0.01 15.91 9.06
C LEU A 133 0.21 17.36 9.51
N ARG A 134 1.39 17.95 9.29
CA ARG A 134 1.70 19.32 9.69
C ARG A 134 0.81 20.35 8.98
N ILE A 135 0.63 20.24 7.68
CA ILE A 135 -0.24 21.13 6.88
C ILE A 135 -1.70 21.03 7.38
N ALA A 136 -2.11 19.85 7.82
CA ALA A 136 -3.41 19.64 8.44
C ALA A 136 -3.51 20.16 9.91
N GLY A 137 -2.48 20.79 10.43
CA GLY A 137 -2.42 21.27 11.82
C GLY A 137 -2.33 20.14 12.85
N ARG A 138 -1.82 18.96 12.45
CA ARG A 138 -1.67 17.81 13.33
C ARG A 138 -0.21 17.61 13.74
N ASP A 139 0.03 17.30 15.01
CA ASP A 139 1.36 16.93 15.49
C ASP A 139 1.62 15.44 15.18
N PRO A 140 2.62 15.12 14.33
CA PRO A 140 2.95 13.72 14.01
C PRO A 140 3.23 12.86 15.25
N ARG A 141 3.77 13.44 16.32
CA ARG A 141 4.07 12.70 17.57
C ARG A 141 2.80 12.22 18.30
N ARG A 142 1.64 12.76 17.94
CA ARG A 142 0.33 12.42 18.50
C ARG A 142 -0.59 11.78 17.46
N ALA A 143 -0.06 11.36 16.29
CA ALA A 143 -0.84 10.79 15.22
C ALA A 143 -1.67 9.59 15.70
N SER A 144 -2.88 9.48 15.17
CA SER A 144 -3.84 8.43 15.47
C SER A 144 -4.45 7.85 14.20
N THR A 145 -5.22 6.77 14.31
CA THR A 145 -5.98 6.24 13.18
C THR A 145 -6.96 7.26 12.62
N TYR A 146 -7.53 8.14 13.46
CA TYR A 146 -8.39 9.23 13.01
C TYR A 146 -7.64 10.17 12.04
N ASP A 147 -6.39 10.50 12.35
CA ASP A 147 -5.59 11.38 11.49
C ASP A 147 -5.31 10.70 10.14
N LEU A 148 -5.04 9.41 10.12
CA LEU A 148 -4.81 8.67 8.87
C LEU A 148 -6.08 8.59 8.02
N GLY A 149 -7.21 8.18 8.61
CA GLY A 149 -8.45 7.92 7.87
C GLY A 149 -9.27 9.17 7.54
N PHE A 150 -9.34 10.15 8.45
CA PHE A 150 -10.24 11.31 8.32
C PHE A 150 -9.52 12.63 8.07
N VAL A 151 -8.20 12.67 8.17
CA VAL A 151 -7.41 13.86 7.89
C VAL A 151 -6.55 13.67 6.63
N LEU A 152 -5.74 12.64 6.56
CA LEU A 152 -4.82 12.39 5.43
C LEU A 152 -5.55 11.75 4.23
N GLY A 153 -6.31 10.69 4.45
CA GLY A 153 -7.02 9.97 3.40
C GLY A 153 -7.86 10.87 2.51
N PRO A 154 -8.77 11.72 3.05
CA PRO A 154 -9.56 12.65 2.25
C PRO A 154 -8.73 13.67 1.46
N ARG A 155 -7.59 14.11 1.99
CA ARG A 155 -6.70 15.05 1.27
C ARG A 155 -6.03 14.40 0.08
N LEU A 156 -5.55 13.17 0.24
CA LEU A 156 -4.99 12.40 -0.86
C LEU A 156 -6.05 12.11 -1.94
N ASN A 157 -7.26 11.72 -1.52
CA ASN A 157 -8.37 11.51 -2.46
C ASN A 157 -8.78 12.79 -3.20
N ALA A 158 -8.74 13.94 -2.52
CA ALA A 158 -9.05 15.23 -3.12
C ALA A 158 -8.01 15.63 -4.17
N ALA A 159 -6.73 15.34 -3.95
CA ALA A 159 -5.68 15.61 -4.92
C ALA A 159 -5.96 14.95 -6.27
N GLY A 160 -6.39 13.68 -6.26
CA GLY A 160 -6.74 12.96 -7.49
C GLY A 160 -8.03 13.42 -8.18
N ARG A 161 -8.85 14.26 -7.53
CA ARG A 161 -10.09 14.83 -8.12
C ARG A 161 -9.89 16.24 -8.66
N ILE A 162 -8.91 16.96 -8.15
CA ILE A 162 -8.69 18.39 -8.46
C ILE A 162 -7.53 18.53 -9.45
N ASP A 163 -6.53 17.68 -9.35
CA ASP A 163 -5.29 17.73 -10.12
C ASP A 163 -4.80 16.29 -10.43
N ASP A 164 -3.64 16.17 -11.04
CA ASP A 164 -3.00 14.88 -11.28
C ASP A 164 -2.58 14.23 -9.94
N MET A 165 -3.06 12.99 -9.71
CA MET A 165 -2.73 12.19 -8.54
C MET A 165 -1.22 11.97 -8.38
N SER A 166 -0.43 12.11 -9.45
CA SER A 166 1.03 12.03 -9.43
C SER A 166 1.66 12.97 -8.39
N ARG A 167 1.03 14.12 -8.11
CA ARG A 167 1.48 15.05 -7.06
C ARG A 167 1.41 14.42 -5.68
N GLY A 168 0.29 13.77 -5.35
CA GLY A 168 0.12 13.05 -4.08
C GLY A 168 1.09 11.88 -3.95
N ILE A 169 1.27 11.12 -5.04
CA ILE A 169 2.22 10.01 -5.10
C ILE A 169 3.66 10.51 -4.87
N ASN A 170 4.08 11.56 -5.58
CA ASN A 170 5.42 12.11 -5.45
C ASN A 170 5.67 12.68 -4.04
N CYS A 171 4.65 13.28 -3.42
CA CYS A 171 4.74 13.73 -2.03
C CYS A 171 5.02 12.55 -1.08
N LEU A 172 4.28 11.44 -1.22
CA LEU A 172 4.47 10.26 -0.38
C LEU A 172 5.79 9.52 -0.66
N LEU A 173 6.32 9.60 -1.88
CA LEU A 173 7.59 8.98 -2.29
C LEU A 173 8.82 9.87 -2.03
N SER A 174 8.61 11.14 -1.66
CA SER A 174 9.71 12.07 -1.43
C SER A 174 10.52 11.71 -0.19
N ASP A 175 11.82 11.67 -0.29
CA ASP A 175 12.79 11.56 0.81
C ASP A 175 13.29 12.93 1.30
N ASP A 176 12.94 14.02 0.59
CA ASP A 176 13.26 15.40 0.94
C ASP A 176 12.09 16.08 1.66
N PRO A 177 12.23 16.44 2.96
CA PRO A 177 11.20 17.13 3.71
C PRO A 177 10.79 18.48 3.10
N GLY A 178 11.74 19.21 2.48
CA GLY A 178 11.47 20.50 1.85
C GLY A 178 10.63 20.34 0.57
N ALA A 179 10.96 19.36 -0.27
CA ALA A 179 10.18 19.04 -1.45
C ALA A 179 8.77 18.56 -1.08
N ALA A 180 8.63 17.63 -0.13
CA ALA A 180 7.36 17.15 0.33
C ALA A 180 6.43 18.25 0.89
N ALA A 181 6.99 19.25 1.57
CA ALA A 181 6.24 20.38 2.11
C ALA A 181 5.74 21.38 1.04
N ARG A 182 6.33 21.39 -0.15
CA ARG A 182 5.93 22.27 -1.28
C ARG A 182 4.91 21.63 -2.21
N MET A 183 4.70 20.33 -2.13
CA MET A 183 3.70 19.58 -2.92
C MET A 183 2.32 19.66 -2.27
#